data_df46a7f25dc7784f8f8e49d66596237b
#
_entry.id   df46a7f25dc7784f8f8e49d66596237b
#
_cell.length_a   1.000
_cell.length_b   1.000
_cell.length_c   1.000
_cell.angle_alpha   90.00
_cell.angle_beta   90.00
_cell.angle_gamma   90.00
#
_symmetry.space_group_name_H-M   'P 1'
#
loop_
_entity.id
_entity.type
_entity.pdbx_description
1 polymer ?
#
loop_
_entity_poly.entity_id
_entity_poly.type
_entity_poly.pdbx_seq_one_letter_code
_entity_poly.pdbx_strand_id
1 'polypeptide(L)'
;MKKWIAGSFVMVMMAFVLVGCGTQEPETVHISVAASLKDVMDEVGPAFEKEHDTIKLEFDFGGSGQLRERVENGAPVDGVVLASQSDMDKLLDKKLIADSQKVASNTLVAVMPKASMLVGDIKEELAKARVVAIGDPASVPAGKYAEEFLTNEKLMDSVKSRLVKASDVRQVLAYVEAGNADIGFVYATDAMISKKVQTVYKIDDALHSPIGYYAGVIKDSDVKDEASEFLDYMKGKKAQKVLQKYGFGTGK
;
A
#
# COMPACT_ATOMS: atom_id res chain seq x y z
N MET A 1 -83.01 18.17 -43.57
CA MET A 1 -82.60 18.97 -42.40
C MET A 1 -81.74 18.00 -41.52
N LYS A 2 -80.45 18.01 -41.72
CA LYS A 2 -79.52 17.08 -41.02
C LYS A 2 -78.78 17.85 -39.92
N LYS A 3 -78.99 17.41 -38.66
CA LYS A 3 -78.29 17.96 -37.51
C LYS A 3 -76.93 17.22 -37.39
N TRP A 4 -75.86 17.96 -37.39
CA TRP A 4 -74.53 17.45 -37.08
C TRP A 4 -74.28 17.56 -35.58
N ILE A 5 -73.96 16.43 -34.96
CA ILE A 5 -73.51 16.37 -33.58
C ILE A 5 -72.00 16.30 -33.62
N ALA A 6 -71.36 17.35 -33.11
CA ALA A 6 -69.91 17.40 -32.93
C ALA A 6 -69.55 16.71 -31.61
N GLY A 7 -68.90 15.54 -31.71
CA GLY A 7 -68.34 14.84 -30.53
C GLY A 7 -66.95 15.38 -30.23
N SER A 8 -66.82 16.05 -29.10
CA SER A 8 -65.50 16.47 -28.53
C SER A 8 -64.78 15.25 -27.97
N PHE A 9 -63.70 14.85 -28.62
CA PHE A 9 -62.77 13.82 -28.11
C PHE A 9 -61.76 14.50 -27.20
N VAL A 10 -61.95 14.40 -25.86
CA VAL A 10 -60.98 14.87 -24.88
C VAL A 10 -59.91 13.80 -24.76
N MET A 11 -58.75 14.06 -25.38
CA MET A 11 -57.55 13.23 -25.28
C MET A 11 -56.85 13.56 -23.97
N VAL A 12 -57.06 12.74 -22.91
CA VAL A 12 -56.31 12.84 -21.66
C VAL A 12 -54.88 12.29 -21.92
N MET A 13 -53.93 13.19 -22.07
CA MET A 13 -52.51 12.87 -22.18
C MET A 13 -51.99 12.59 -20.79
N MET A 14 -51.95 11.32 -20.43
CA MET A 14 -51.41 10.81 -19.16
C MET A 14 -49.86 10.90 -19.26
N ALA A 15 -49.27 11.98 -18.77
CA ALA A 15 -47.83 12.11 -18.65
C ALA A 15 -47.29 11.08 -17.63
N PHE A 16 -46.76 9.98 -18.15
CA PHE A 16 -45.94 9.06 -17.34
C PHE A 16 -44.64 9.78 -17.00
N VAL A 17 -44.55 10.32 -15.81
CA VAL A 17 -43.29 10.72 -15.20
C VAL A 17 -42.53 9.43 -14.92
N LEU A 18 -41.65 9.02 -15.81
CA LEU A 18 -40.64 8.01 -15.55
C LEU A 18 -39.67 8.63 -14.52
N VAL A 19 -39.96 8.40 -13.24
CA VAL A 19 -38.92 8.53 -12.20
C VAL A 19 -37.94 7.41 -12.47
N GLY A 20 -36.95 7.67 -13.30
CA GLY A 20 -35.80 6.82 -13.44
C GLY A 20 -35.05 6.87 -12.11
N CYS A 21 -35.16 5.81 -11.30
CA CYS A 21 -34.11 5.48 -10.33
C CYS A 21 -32.86 5.19 -11.16
N GLY A 22 -32.12 6.23 -11.52
CA GLY A 22 -30.76 6.07 -12.00
C GLY A 22 -29.95 5.55 -10.83
N THR A 23 -29.63 4.26 -10.85
CA THR A 23 -28.50 3.76 -10.05
C THR A 23 -27.29 4.50 -10.62
N GLN A 24 -26.83 5.50 -9.89
CA GLN A 24 -25.58 6.20 -10.21
C GLN A 24 -24.49 5.13 -10.18
N GLU A 25 -23.76 4.97 -11.29
CA GLU A 25 -22.60 4.06 -11.29
C GLU A 25 -21.60 4.55 -10.25
N PRO A 26 -20.98 3.63 -9.48
CA PRO A 26 -20.01 4.03 -8.47
C PRO A 26 -18.83 4.77 -9.09
N GLU A 27 -18.37 5.84 -8.44
CA GLU A 27 -17.13 6.52 -8.79
C GLU A 27 -15.95 5.60 -8.49
N THR A 28 -15.06 5.41 -9.46
CA THR A 28 -13.86 4.58 -9.28
C THR A 28 -12.70 5.44 -8.78
N VAL A 29 -12.15 5.05 -7.63
CA VAL A 29 -11.02 5.71 -6.98
C VAL A 29 -9.79 4.83 -7.07
N HIS A 30 -8.74 5.33 -7.73
CA HIS A 30 -7.47 4.62 -7.93
C HIS A 30 -6.46 5.02 -6.85
N ILE A 31 -6.01 4.06 -6.04
CA ILE A 31 -5.06 4.28 -4.94
C ILE A 31 -3.78 3.49 -5.18
N SER A 32 -2.64 4.19 -5.26
CA SER A 32 -1.31 3.56 -5.29
C SER A 32 -0.83 3.23 -3.88
N VAL A 33 -0.53 1.97 -3.61
CA VAL A 33 -0.30 1.46 -2.25
C VAL A 33 1.03 0.72 -2.15
N ALA A 34 1.80 0.97 -1.08
CA ALA A 34 3.00 0.20 -0.77
C ALA A 34 2.68 -1.30 -0.69
N ALA A 35 3.46 -2.15 -1.36
CA ALA A 35 3.21 -3.57 -1.55
C ALA A 35 2.97 -4.35 -0.25
N SER A 36 3.60 -3.94 0.86
CA SER A 36 3.42 -4.56 2.18
C SER A 36 2.01 -4.41 2.77
N LEU A 37 1.21 -3.47 2.27
CA LEU A 37 -0.19 -3.27 2.71
C LEU A 37 -1.20 -4.11 1.91
N LYS A 38 -0.76 -4.90 0.92
CA LYS A 38 -1.68 -5.62 0.03
C LYS A 38 -2.76 -6.40 0.77
N ASP A 39 -2.37 -7.26 1.73
CA ASP A 39 -3.33 -8.09 2.47
C ASP A 39 -4.29 -7.27 3.34
N VAL A 40 -3.85 -6.09 3.81
CA VAL A 40 -4.72 -5.13 4.52
C VAL A 40 -5.75 -4.55 3.56
N MET A 41 -5.33 -4.13 2.35
CA MET A 41 -6.25 -3.56 1.36
C MET A 41 -7.24 -4.58 0.81
N ASP A 42 -6.84 -5.85 0.66
CA ASP A 42 -7.72 -6.96 0.27
C ASP A 42 -8.87 -7.18 1.29
N GLU A 43 -8.72 -6.74 2.57
CA GLU A 43 -9.75 -6.81 3.60
C GLU A 43 -10.45 -5.46 3.83
N VAL A 44 -9.71 -4.36 3.83
CA VAL A 44 -10.23 -3.01 4.12
C VAL A 44 -11.03 -2.45 2.95
N GLY A 45 -10.58 -2.67 1.72
CA GLY A 45 -11.26 -2.17 0.51
C GLY A 45 -12.71 -2.64 0.41
N PRO A 46 -12.97 -3.96 0.39
CA PRO A 46 -14.35 -4.48 0.36
C PRO A 46 -15.19 -4.06 1.57
N ALA A 47 -14.57 -3.87 2.76
CA ALA A 47 -15.28 -3.41 3.95
C ALA A 47 -15.71 -1.94 3.82
N PHE A 48 -14.87 -1.11 3.21
CA PHE A 48 -15.18 0.29 2.89
C PHE A 48 -16.29 0.38 1.83
N GLU A 49 -16.14 -0.29 0.68
CA GLU A 49 -17.12 -0.27 -0.42
C GLU A 49 -18.52 -0.72 0.04
N LYS A 50 -18.59 -1.63 1.00
CA LYS A 50 -19.89 -2.06 1.58
C LYS A 50 -20.60 -0.95 2.37
N GLU A 51 -19.85 0.00 2.90
CA GLU A 51 -20.38 1.14 3.70
C GLU A 51 -20.58 2.38 2.83
N HIS A 52 -19.92 2.42 1.65
CA HIS A 52 -19.88 3.52 0.68
C HIS A 52 -20.18 2.97 -0.72
N ASP A 53 -21.43 2.59 -0.97
CA ASP A 53 -21.89 1.87 -2.17
C ASP A 53 -21.77 2.69 -3.48
N THR A 54 -21.52 3.99 -3.36
CA THR A 54 -21.24 4.91 -4.47
C THR A 54 -19.76 4.99 -4.84
N ILE A 55 -18.87 4.30 -4.12
CA ILE A 55 -17.42 4.32 -4.34
C ILE A 55 -16.90 2.92 -4.65
N LYS A 56 -16.11 2.81 -5.71
CA LYS A 56 -15.35 1.62 -6.10
C LYS A 56 -13.87 1.89 -5.91
N LEU A 57 -13.13 0.98 -5.28
CA LEU A 57 -11.70 1.11 -5.07
C LEU A 57 -10.91 0.23 -6.02
N GLU A 58 -9.89 0.81 -6.64
CA GLU A 58 -8.89 0.07 -7.40
C GLU A 58 -7.50 0.35 -6.83
N PHE A 59 -6.75 -0.73 -6.55
CA PHE A 59 -5.43 -0.63 -5.94
C PHE A 59 -4.35 -1.09 -6.91
N ASP A 60 -3.27 -0.32 -6.99
CA ASP A 60 -2.02 -0.79 -7.55
C ASP A 60 -0.93 -0.85 -6.47
N PHE A 61 -0.07 -1.85 -6.55
CA PHE A 61 0.91 -2.13 -5.51
C PHE A 61 2.34 -2.06 -6.04
N GLY A 62 3.27 -1.53 -5.22
CA GLY A 62 4.67 -1.43 -5.60
C GLY A 62 5.57 -0.89 -4.51
N GLY A 63 6.84 -0.66 -4.86
CA GLY A 63 7.79 0.09 -4.01
C GLY A 63 7.39 1.56 -3.95
N SER A 64 7.42 2.16 -2.75
CA SER A 64 6.92 3.53 -2.55
C SER A 64 7.59 4.58 -3.44
N GLY A 65 8.90 4.45 -3.69
CA GLY A 65 9.61 5.35 -4.59
C GLY A 65 9.14 5.23 -6.05
N GLN A 66 8.85 4.01 -6.52
CA GLN A 66 8.31 3.78 -7.86
C GLN A 66 6.90 4.36 -8.00
N LEU A 67 6.04 4.16 -6.97
CA LEU A 67 4.70 4.73 -6.94
C LEU A 67 4.75 6.26 -6.96
N ARG A 68 5.62 6.86 -6.13
CA ARG A 68 5.87 8.30 -6.16
C ARG A 68 6.31 8.80 -7.54
N GLU A 69 7.27 8.13 -8.17
CA GLU A 69 7.73 8.51 -9.52
C GLU A 69 6.63 8.42 -10.56
N ARG A 70 5.75 7.42 -10.47
CA ARG A 70 4.58 7.33 -11.35
C ARG A 70 3.63 8.50 -11.17
N VAL A 71 3.35 8.92 -9.93
CA VAL A 71 2.56 10.13 -9.63
C VAL A 71 3.24 11.37 -10.19
N GLU A 72 4.55 11.53 -9.99
CA GLU A 72 5.32 12.65 -10.53
C GLU A 72 5.30 12.71 -12.07
N ASN A 73 5.11 11.58 -12.73
CA ASN A 73 4.99 11.47 -14.20
C ASN A 73 3.53 11.49 -14.68
N GLY A 74 2.57 11.84 -13.82
CA GLY A 74 1.17 12.03 -14.19
C GLY A 74 0.37 10.73 -14.32
N ALA A 75 0.71 9.67 -13.59
CA ALA A 75 -0.14 8.48 -13.54
C ALA A 75 -1.55 8.85 -13.04
N PRO A 76 -2.61 8.29 -13.64
CA PRO A 76 -3.99 8.57 -13.26
C PRO A 76 -4.33 7.84 -11.95
N VAL A 77 -3.95 8.42 -10.82
CA VAL A 77 -4.24 7.94 -9.46
C VAL A 77 -4.82 9.07 -8.63
N ASP A 78 -5.67 8.75 -7.67
CA ASP A 78 -6.43 9.69 -6.86
C ASP A 78 -5.85 9.84 -5.45
N GLY A 79 -5.13 8.81 -5.00
CA GLY A 79 -4.49 8.80 -3.70
C GLY A 79 -3.29 7.87 -3.63
N VAL A 80 -2.50 8.05 -2.58
CA VAL A 80 -1.31 7.23 -2.30
C VAL A 80 -1.27 6.79 -0.85
N VAL A 81 -0.75 5.57 -0.59
CA VAL A 81 -0.38 5.11 0.75
C VAL A 81 1.04 4.54 0.68
N LEU A 82 2.03 5.32 1.07
CA LEU A 82 3.46 5.03 0.92
C LEU A 82 4.10 4.65 2.26
N ALA A 83 5.06 3.72 2.24
CA ALA A 83 5.84 3.28 3.40
C ALA A 83 7.10 4.15 3.63
N SER A 84 7.04 5.43 3.30
CA SER A 84 8.19 6.34 3.33
C SER A 84 7.73 7.79 3.53
N GLN A 85 8.15 8.39 4.64
CA GLN A 85 7.96 9.83 4.87
C GLN A 85 8.66 10.63 3.78
N SER A 86 9.90 10.28 3.44
CA SER A 86 10.68 11.05 2.45
C SER A 86 10.09 11.04 1.04
N ASP A 87 9.34 10.00 0.66
CA ASP A 87 8.63 9.99 -0.63
C ASP A 87 7.37 10.85 -0.57
N MET A 88 6.65 10.86 0.56
CA MET A 88 5.53 11.77 0.77
C MET A 88 5.98 13.23 0.77
N ASP A 89 7.10 13.55 1.44
CA ASP A 89 7.66 14.92 1.47
C ASP A 89 7.97 15.42 0.04
N LYS A 90 8.51 14.56 -0.83
CA LYS A 90 8.75 14.92 -2.25
C LYS A 90 7.46 15.22 -3.01
N LEU A 91 6.37 14.50 -2.73
CA LEU A 91 5.05 14.79 -3.34
C LEU A 91 4.49 16.12 -2.82
N LEU A 92 4.66 16.41 -1.52
CA LEU A 92 4.29 17.69 -0.90
C LEU A 92 5.08 18.85 -1.50
N ASP A 93 6.41 18.73 -1.60
CA ASP A 93 7.30 19.74 -2.17
C ASP A 93 6.93 20.09 -3.61
N LYS A 94 6.54 19.07 -4.39
CA LYS A 94 6.05 19.24 -5.77
C LYS A 94 4.58 19.68 -5.84
N LYS A 95 3.90 19.83 -4.70
CA LYS A 95 2.48 20.22 -4.59
C LYS A 95 1.52 19.27 -5.31
N LEU A 96 1.90 18.00 -5.45
CA LEU A 96 1.06 16.95 -6.03
C LEU A 96 0.03 16.41 -5.04
N ILE A 97 0.30 16.55 -3.74
CA ILE A 97 -0.64 16.33 -2.63
C ILE A 97 -0.68 17.58 -1.76
N ALA A 98 -1.77 17.79 -1.01
CA ALA A 98 -1.93 18.97 -0.15
C ALA A 98 -1.36 18.73 1.26
N ASP A 99 -1.54 17.51 1.77
CA ASP A 99 -1.06 17.06 3.08
C ASP A 99 -0.73 15.57 3.05
N SER A 100 -0.14 15.09 4.15
CA SER A 100 0.07 13.66 4.37
C SER A 100 -0.23 13.29 5.82
N GLN A 101 -0.78 12.10 6.02
CA GLN A 101 -1.20 11.63 7.33
C GLN A 101 -0.61 10.25 7.60
N LYS A 102 0.02 10.06 8.76
CA LYS A 102 0.52 8.75 9.17
C LYS A 102 -0.66 7.84 9.51
N VAL A 103 -0.71 6.65 8.89
CA VAL A 103 -1.79 5.66 9.07
C VAL A 103 -1.34 4.40 9.80
N ALA A 104 -0.06 4.06 9.73
CA ALA A 104 0.50 2.88 10.38
C ALA A 104 2.02 3.02 10.63
N SER A 105 2.58 2.07 11.38
CA SER A 105 4.03 1.87 11.55
C SER A 105 4.37 0.39 11.40
N ASN A 106 5.67 0.09 11.26
CA ASN A 106 6.16 -1.27 11.09
C ASN A 106 7.54 -1.43 11.75
N THR A 107 8.08 -2.64 11.69
CA THR A 107 9.44 -2.98 12.15
C THR A 107 10.17 -3.72 11.04
N LEU A 108 11.44 -3.42 10.84
CA LEU A 108 12.31 -4.15 9.91
C LEU A 108 12.81 -5.45 10.57
N VAL A 109 12.81 -6.53 9.82
CA VAL A 109 13.32 -7.84 10.27
C VAL A 109 14.18 -8.49 9.18
N ALA A 110 15.13 -9.32 9.60
CA ALA A 110 15.80 -10.25 8.72
C ALA A 110 15.08 -11.61 8.79
N VAL A 111 14.84 -12.22 7.63
CA VAL A 111 14.20 -13.53 7.49
C VAL A 111 15.10 -14.49 6.73
N MET A 112 14.94 -15.77 7.03
CA MET A 112 15.55 -16.89 6.32
C MET A 112 14.48 -17.91 5.93
N PRO A 113 14.74 -18.83 4.98
CA PRO A 113 13.83 -19.94 4.74
C PRO A 113 13.59 -20.72 6.03
N LYS A 114 12.35 -21.14 6.28
CA LYS A 114 11.98 -21.83 7.53
C LYS A 114 12.73 -23.12 7.78
N ALA A 115 13.18 -23.77 6.72
CA ALA A 115 13.97 -25.01 6.81
C ALA A 115 15.45 -24.78 7.15
N SER A 116 15.92 -23.51 7.13
CA SER A 116 17.30 -23.17 7.46
C SER A 116 17.54 -23.26 8.96
N MET A 117 18.70 -23.80 9.35
CA MET A 117 19.14 -23.78 10.74
C MET A 117 19.81 -22.44 11.05
N LEU A 118 19.33 -21.75 12.09
CA LEU A 118 20.01 -20.59 12.65
C LEU A 118 21.21 -21.09 13.48
N VAL A 119 22.41 -20.63 13.14
CA VAL A 119 23.64 -21.12 13.77
C VAL A 119 24.34 -20.06 14.62
N GLY A 120 23.97 -18.78 14.47
CA GLY A 120 24.63 -17.68 15.19
C GLY A 120 23.80 -16.41 15.24
N ASP A 121 24.46 -15.30 15.50
CA ASP A 121 23.84 -13.98 15.41
C ASP A 121 23.70 -13.53 13.95
N ILE A 122 23.05 -12.37 13.73
CA ILE A 122 22.82 -11.83 12.38
C ILE A 122 24.12 -11.58 11.61
N LYS A 123 25.22 -11.25 12.30
CA LYS A 123 26.53 -10.98 11.66
C LYS A 123 27.12 -12.28 11.12
N GLU A 124 27.05 -13.34 11.91
CA GLU A 124 27.50 -14.67 11.50
C GLU A 124 26.66 -15.23 10.36
N GLU A 125 25.35 -15.07 10.41
CA GLU A 125 24.44 -15.52 9.34
C GLU A 125 24.67 -14.73 8.04
N LEU A 126 24.83 -13.41 8.11
CA LEU A 126 25.19 -12.58 6.95
C LEU A 126 26.56 -12.94 6.37
N ALA A 127 27.53 -13.32 7.22
CA ALA A 127 28.86 -13.74 6.75
C ALA A 127 28.79 -15.04 5.92
N LYS A 128 27.89 -15.96 6.28
CA LYS A 128 27.70 -17.26 5.62
C LYS A 128 26.75 -17.20 4.40
N ALA A 129 25.83 -16.24 4.37
CA ALA A 129 24.84 -16.13 3.29
C ALA A 129 25.51 -15.92 1.93
N ARG A 130 25.11 -16.66 0.93
CA ARG A 130 25.57 -16.52 -0.47
C ARG A 130 24.78 -15.44 -1.21
N VAL A 131 23.52 -15.28 -0.88
CA VAL A 131 22.61 -14.30 -1.47
C VAL A 131 21.84 -13.62 -0.35
N VAL A 132 21.91 -12.29 -0.31
CA VAL A 132 21.15 -11.44 0.61
C VAL A 132 20.20 -10.57 -0.21
N ALA A 133 18.90 -10.71 -0.03
CA ALA A 133 17.89 -9.95 -0.74
C ALA A 133 17.45 -8.72 0.05
N ILE A 134 17.45 -7.57 -0.61
CA ILE A 134 16.88 -6.32 -0.10
C ILE A 134 16.00 -5.68 -1.18
N GLY A 135 15.06 -4.83 -0.82
CA GLY A 135 14.47 -3.92 -1.79
C GLY A 135 15.52 -3.00 -2.39
N ASP A 136 15.33 -2.51 -3.62
CA ASP A 136 16.28 -1.52 -4.15
C ASP A 136 16.21 -0.24 -3.30
N PRO A 137 17.29 0.16 -2.60
CA PRO A 137 17.29 1.32 -1.70
C PRO A 137 16.87 2.63 -2.39
N ALA A 138 17.03 2.72 -3.71
CA ALA A 138 16.65 3.90 -4.48
C ALA A 138 15.11 4.09 -4.57
N SER A 139 14.34 3.00 -4.50
CA SER A 139 12.89 3.02 -4.76
C SER A 139 12.04 2.22 -3.77
N VAL A 140 12.67 1.41 -2.89
CA VAL A 140 11.98 0.55 -1.93
C VAL A 140 12.38 0.92 -0.51
N PRO A 141 11.47 1.48 0.31
CA PRO A 141 11.80 1.94 1.67
C PRO A 141 12.41 0.85 2.55
N ALA A 142 11.89 -0.38 2.55
CA ALA A 142 12.46 -1.49 3.30
C ALA A 142 13.93 -1.77 2.93
N GLY A 143 14.29 -1.58 1.66
CA GLY A 143 15.66 -1.70 1.17
C GLY A 143 16.55 -0.58 1.68
N LYS A 144 16.05 0.66 1.71
CA LYS A 144 16.75 1.80 2.30
C LYS A 144 17.02 1.57 3.79
N TYR A 145 16.03 1.14 4.55
CA TYR A 145 16.21 0.83 5.97
C TYR A 145 17.19 -0.32 6.21
N ALA A 146 17.18 -1.34 5.35
CA ALA A 146 18.17 -2.42 5.39
C ALA A 146 19.59 -1.92 5.09
N GLU A 147 19.74 -1.02 4.12
CA GLU A 147 21.03 -0.38 3.80
C GLU A 147 21.53 0.49 4.96
N GLU A 148 20.66 1.27 5.60
CA GLU A 148 20.97 2.06 6.80
C GLU A 148 21.47 1.14 7.94
N PHE A 149 20.73 0.06 8.24
CA PHE A 149 21.14 -0.94 9.24
C PHE A 149 22.50 -1.55 8.92
N LEU A 150 22.69 -2.06 7.70
CA LEU A 150 23.95 -2.70 7.29
C LEU A 150 25.13 -1.74 7.36
N THR A 151 24.90 -0.46 7.07
CA THR A 151 25.92 0.60 7.14
C THR A 151 26.25 0.95 8.59
N ASN A 152 25.25 1.17 9.44
CA ASN A 152 25.41 1.53 10.84
C ASN A 152 26.12 0.42 11.64
N GLU A 153 25.82 -0.86 11.33
CA GLU A 153 26.49 -2.02 11.91
C GLU A 153 27.83 -2.38 11.24
N LYS A 154 28.26 -1.61 10.21
CA LYS A 154 29.50 -1.84 9.44
C LYS A 154 29.52 -3.21 8.73
N LEU A 155 28.35 -3.70 8.33
CA LEU A 155 28.16 -4.99 7.65
C LEU A 155 28.07 -4.85 6.12
N MET A 156 27.86 -3.63 5.61
CA MET A 156 27.63 -3.38 4.19
C MET A 156 28.73 -3.96 3.30
N ASP A 157 30.00 -3.70 3.63
CA ASP A 157 31.11 -4.18 2.81
C ASP A 157 31.19 -5.72 2.74
N SER A 158 30.77 -6.40 3.80
CA SER A 158 30.76 -7.86 3.87
C SER A 158 29.71 -8.51 3.00
N VAL A 159 28.60 -7.81 2.68
CA VAL A 159 27.47 -8.36 1.93
C VAL A 159 27.30 -7.75 0.55
N LYS A 160 27.90 -6.60 0.26
CA LYS A 160 27.69 -5.78 -0.95
C LYS A 160 27.72 -6.57 -2.26
N SER A 161 28.70 -7.47 -2.41
CA SER A 161 28.85 -8.29 -3.64
C SER A 161 27.82 -9.42 -3.76
N ARG A 162 27.02 -9.65 -2.70
CA ARG A 162 26.02 -10.71 -2.61
C ARG A 162 24.59 -10.17 -2.47
N LEU A 163 24.44 -8.84 -2.55
CA LEU A 163 23.15 -8.18 -2.50
C LEU A 163 22.40 -8.39 -3.81
N VAL A 164 21.15 -8.86 -3.69
CA VAL A 164 20.17 -8.89 -4.78
C VAL A 164 19.08 -7.88 -4.45
N LYS A 165 18.83 -6.97 -5.40
CA LYS A 165 17.84 -5.91 -5.27
C LYS A 165 16.51 -6.33 -5.87
N ALA A 166 15.43 -6.11 -5.13
CA ALA A 166 14.06 -6.38 -5.54
C ALA A 166 13.28 -5.08 -5.80
N SER A 167 12.26 -5.14 -6.63
CA SER A 167 11.40 -4.01 -6.98
C SER A 167 10.50 -3.55 -5.83
N ASP A 168 10.22 -4.44 -4.89
CA ASP A 168 9.42 -4.17 -3.68
C ASP A 168 9.73 -5.21 -2.60
N VAL A 169 9.18 -5.00 -1.37
CA VAL A 169 9.45 -5.86 -0.22
C VAL A 169 8.83 -7.26 -0.36
N ARG A 170 7.71 -7.40 -1.08
CA ARG A 170 7.07 -8.72 -1.31
C ARG A 170 7.90 -9.58 -2.26
N GLN A 171 8.58 -8.97 -3.21
CA GLN A 171 9.54 -9.69 -4.06
C GLN A 171 10.75 -10.16 -3.24
N VAL A 172 11.24 -9.39 -2.26
CA VAL A 172 12.27 -9.85 -1.31
C VAL A 172 11.78 -11.10 -0.58
N LEU A 173 10.57 -11.05 0.00
CA LEU A 173 9.96 -12.18 0.69
C LEU A 173 9.90 -13.41 -0.22
N ALA A 174 9.43 -13.24 -1.46
CA ALA A 174 9.31 -14.32 -2.43
C ALA A 174 10.66 -14.95 -2.78
N TYR A 175 11.75 -14.18 -2.84
CA TYR A 175 13.08 -14.74 -3.08
C TYR A 175 13.52 -15.66 -1.93
N VAL A 176 13.27 -15.27 -0.67
CA VAL A 176 13.58 -16.09 0.49
C VAL A 176 12.68 -17.33 0.54
N GLU A 177 11.38 -17.19 0.29
CA GLU A 177 10.42 -18.30 0.26
C GLU A 177 10.76 -19.38 -0.78
N ALA A 178 11.33 -18.96 -1.91
CA ALA A 178 11.74 -19.83 -2.99
C ALA A 178 13.16 -20.42 -2.80
N GLY A 179 13.90 -20.01 -1.75
CA GLY A 179 15.30 -20.39 -1.54
C GLY A 179 16.28 -19.73 -2.52
N ASN A 180 15.85 -18.68 -3.23
CA ASN A 180 16.68 -17.89 -4.13
C ASN A 180 17.53 -16.85 -3.37
N ALA A 181 17.20 -16.59 -2.10
CA ALA A 181 18.01 -15.82 -1.16
C ALA A 181 18.11 -16.57 0.17
N ASP A 182 19.31 -16.56 0.75
CA ASP A 182 19.58 -17.18 2.06
C ASP A 182 19.04 -16.28 3.18
N ILE A 183 19.12 -14.96 3.01
CA ILE A 183 18.59 -13.95 3.95
C ILE A 183 17.86 -12.87 3.15
N GLY A 184 16.76 -12.35 3.71
CA GLY A 184 16.05 -11.20 3.17
C GLY A 184 15.69 -10.20 4.27
N PHE A 185 15.70 -8.91 3.95
CA PHE A 185 15.21 -7.86 4.83
C PHE A 185 13.80 -7.44 4.40
N VAL A 186 12.82 -7.66 5.28
CA VAL A 186 11.40 -7.39 5.05
C VAL A 186 10.79 -6.72 6.28
N TYR A 187 9.55 -6.30 6.21
CA TYR A 187 8.84 -5.89 7.41
C TYR A 187 8.35 -7.09 8.21
N ALA A 188 8.18 -6.91 9.52
CA ALA A 188 7.66 -7.95 10.41
C ALA A 188 6.29 -8.45 9.95
N THR A 189 5.46 -7.56 9.40
CA THR A 189 4.14 -7.89 8.83
C THR A 189 4.25 -8.82 7.62
N ASP A 190 5.25 -8.62 6.74
CA ASP A 190 5.50 -9.51 5.60
C ASP A 190 5.96 -10.90 6.06
N ALA A 191 6.83 -10.95 7.07
CA ALA A 191 7.28 -12.22 7.64
C ALA A 191 6.12 -12.99 8.29
N MET A 192 5.19 -12.29 8.95
CA MET A 192 4.08 -12.88 9.69
C MET A 192 3.07 -13.61 8.80
N ILE A 193 2.85 -13.15 7.58
CA ILE A 193 1.91 -13.79 6.65
C ILE A 193 2.50 -15.02 5.95
N SER A 194 3.82 -15.19 5.97
CA SER A 194 4.49 -16.31 5.32
C SER A 194 4.64 -17.51 6.25
N LYS A 195 4.31 -18.71 5.74
CA LYS A 195 4.57 -19.99 6.41
C LYS A 195 5.93 -20.59 6.04
N LYS A 196 6.64 -19.99 5.07
CA LYS A 196 7.85 -20.54 4.47
C LYS A 196 9.13 -19.88 4.97
N VAL A 197 9.01 -18.76 5.66
CA VAL A 197 10.16 -18.06 6.26
C VAL A 197 10.07 -18.05 7.79
N GLN A 198 11.19 -17.77 8.42
CA GLN A 198 11.30 -17.46 9.84
C GLN A 198 12.03 -16.15 10.04
N THR A 199 11.56 -15.34 11.00
CA THR A 199 12.30 -14.17 11.46
C THR A 199 13.48 -14.63 12.28
N VAL A 200 14.68 -14.23 11.88
CA VAL A 200 15.91 -14.59 12.58
C VAL A 200 16.50 -13.43 13.37
N TYR A 201 16.14 -12.20 12.99
CA TYR A 201 16.60 -11.00 13.71
C TYR A 201 15.60 -9.87 13.55
N LYS A 202 15.26 -9.21 14.65
CA LYS A 202 14.52 -7.95 14.68
C LYS A 202 15.53 -6.81 14.70
N ILE A 203 15.47 -5.94 13.69
CA ILE A 203 16.37 -4.79 13.60
C ILE A 203 15.95 -3.76 14.66
N ASP A 204 16.94 -3.22 15.36
CA ASP A 204 16.72 -2.14 16.33
C ASP A 204 16.33 -0.85 15.59
N ASP A 205 15.25 -0.21 16.02
CA ASP A 205 14.72 1.03 15.44
C ASP A 205 15.75 2.19 15.49
N ALA A 206 16.78 2.11 16.35
CA ALA A 206 17.87 3.07 16.41
C ALA A 206 18.87 2.94 15.24
N LEU A 207 18.84 1.84 14.51
CA LEU A 207 19.80 1.53 13.43
C LEU A 207 19.28 1.94 12.03
N HIS A 208 18.09 2.46 11.93
CA HIS A 208 17.51 2.95 10.68
C HIS A 208 16.50 4.09 10.93
N SER A 209 16.12 4.79 9.89
CA SER A 209 15.09 5.82 9.94
C SER A 209 13.73 5.22 10.35
N PRO A 210 12.85 6.01 11.04
CA PRO A 210 11.56 5.52 11.49
C PRO A 210 10.68 4.99 10.35
N ILE A 211 10.04 3.83 10.56
CA ILE A 211 9.18 3.19 9.59
C ILE A 211 7.74 3.64 9.82
N GLY A 212 7.18 4.37 8.86
CA GLY A 212 5.80 4.84 8.88
C GLY A 212 5.15 4.68 7.51
N TYR A 213 3.83 4.49 7.53
CA TYR A 213 2.98 4.51 6.34
C TYR A 213 2.18 5.80 6.34
N TYR A 214 2.17 6.47 5.22
CA TYR A 214 1.58 7.79 5.07
C TYR A 214 0.62 7.80 3.89
N ALA A 215 -0.56 8.39 4.11
CA ALA A 215 -1.60 8.54 3.11
C ALA A 215 -1.68 10.01 2.65
N GLY A 216 -1.98 10.22 1.38
CA GLY A 216 -2.19 11.55 0.82
C GLY A 216 -3.09 11.49 -0.43
N VAL A 217 -3.96 12.48 -0.58
CA VAL A 217 -4.86 12.64 -1.73
C VAL A 217 -4.13 13.41 -2.83
N ILE A 218 -4.26 12.97 -4.07
CA ILE A 218 -3.74 13.70 -5.23
C ILE A 218 -4.56 14.97 -5.45
N LYS A 219 -3.87 16.10 -5.53
CA LYS A 219 -4.50 17.42 -5.53
C LYS A 219 -5.41 17.67 -6.72
N ASP A 220 -5.01 17.18 -7.89
CA ASP A 220 -5.71 17.42 -9.15
C ASP A 220 -6.62 16.22 -9.54
N SER A 221 -6.95 15.33 -8.59
CA SER A 221 -7.94 14.26 -8.78
C SER A 221 -9.34 14.84 -8.94
N ASP A 222 -10.12 14.27 -9.85
CA ASP A 222 -11.53 14.61 -10.07
C ASP A 222 -12.44 13.99 -9.00
N VAL A 223 -11.98 12.90 -8.31
CA VAL A 223 -12.68 12.16 -7.24
C VAL A 223 -11.94 12.28 -5.89
N LYS A 224 -11.40 13.46 -5.62
CA LYS A 224 -10.58 13.71 -4.42
C LYS A 224 -11.35 13.59 -3.11
N ASP A 225 -12.65 13.88 -3.11
CA ASP A 225 -13.48 13.80 -1.92
C ASP A 225 -13.70 12.32 -1.54
N GLU A 226 -13.94 11.45 -2.51
CA GLU A 226 -14.06 10.00 -2.38
C GLU A 226 -12.71 9.37 -1.96
N ALA A 227 -11.61 9.82 -2.56
CA ALA A 227 -10.26 9.40 -2.17
C ALA A 227 -9.96 9.81 -0.72
N SER A 228 -10.32 11.03 -0.31
CA SER A 228 -10.17 11.50 1.06
C SER A 228 -10.99 10.65 2.04
N GLU A 229 -12.24 10.31 1.68
CA GLU A 229 -13.12 9.48 2.50
C GLU A 229 -12.50 8.11 2.78
N PHE A 230 -11.93 7.45 1.75
CA PHE A 230 -11.21 6.20 1.94
C PHE A 230 -9.95 6.36 2.80
N LEU A 231 -9.11 7.36 2.53
CA LEU A 231 -7.87 7.58 3.29
C LEU A 231 -8.16 7.97 4.76
N ASP A 232 -9.27 8.65 5.03
CA ASP A 232 -9.75 8.90 6.40
C ASP A 232 -10.28 7.62 7.07
N TYR A 233 -10.97 6.76 6.32
CA TYR A 233 -11.39 5.44 6.81
C TYR A 233 -10.19 4.60 7.29
N MET A 234 -9.04 4.70 6.63
CA MET A 234 -7.80 4.02 7.05
C MET A 234 -7.36 4.37 8.49
N LYS A 235 -7.72 5.56 9.01
CA LYS A 235 -7.47 5.98 10.39
C LYS A 235 -8.58 5.54 11.36
N GLY A 236 -9.71 5.13 10.81
CA GLY A 236 -10.88 4.73 11.57
C GLY A 236 -10.67 3.41 12.31
N LYS A 237 -11.47 3.18 13.37
CA LYS A 237 -11.35 2.00 14.24
C LYS A 237 -11.40 0.67 13.49
N LYS A 238 -12.18 0.58 12.38
CA LYS A 238 -12.32 -0.65 11.59
C LYS A 238 -11.04 -0.99 10.86
N ALA A 239 -10.51 -0.07 10.07
CA ALA A 239 -9.25 -0.26 9.34
C ALA A 239 -8.06 -0.44 10.29
N GLN A 240 -8.01 0.30 11.42
CA GLN A 240 -6.96 0.15 12.43
C GLN A 240 -6.98 -1.25 13.08
N LYS A 241 -8.15 -1.88 13.28
CA LYS A 241 -8.22 -3.27 13.73
C LYS A 241 -7.66 -4.26 12.71
N VAL A 242 -7.91 -4.03 11.42
CA VAL A 242 -7.34 -4.85 10.35
C VAL A 242 -5.83 -4.67 10.30
N LEU A 243 -5.33 -3.44 10.33
CA LEU A 243 -3.88 -3.15 10.41
C LEU A 243 -3.22 -3.89 11.57
N GLN A 244 -3.79 -3.80 12.79
CA GLN A 244 -3.29 -4.51 13.97
C GLN A 244 -3.34 -6.04 13.80
N LYS A 245 -4.39 -6.60 13.20
CA LYS A 245 -4.51 -8.03 12.89
C LYS A 245 -3.34 -8.52 12.01
N TYR A 246 -2.89 -7.69 11.07
CA TYR A 246 -1.73 -7.96 10.22
C TYR A 246 -0.39 -7.51 10.83
N GLY A 247 -0.36 -7.12 12.11
CA GLY A 247 0.86 -6.81 12.85
C GLY A 247 1.40 -5.40 12.68
N PHE A 248 0.66 -4.50 12.00
CA PHE A 248 1.05 -3.10 11.91
C PHE A 248 0.83 -2.38 13.24
N GLY A 249 1.75 -1.47 13.57
CA GLY A 249 1.55 -0.50 14.63
C GLY A 249 0.58 0.61 14.20
N THR A 250 0.02 1.32 15.18
CA THR A 250 -0.90 2.44 14.91
C THR A 250 -0.19 3.63 14.28
N GLY A 251 -0.96 4.51 13.61
CA GLY A 251 -0.47 5.76 13.03
C GLY A 251 -0.21 6.90 14.05
N LYS A 252 -0.31 6.60 15.35
CA LYS A 252 -0.07 7.59 16.43
C LYS A 252 1.39 7.81 16.66
#